data_c972283758d906bff25987a902595394
#
_entry.id   c972283758d906bff25987a902595394
#
_cell.length_a   1.000
_cell.length_b   1.000
_cell.length_c   1.000
_cell.angle_alpha   90.00
_cell.angle_beta   90.00
_cell.angle_gamma   90.00
#
_symmetry.space_group_name_H-M   'P 1'
#
loop_
_entity.id
_entity.type
_entity.pdbx_description
1 polymer ?
#
loop_
_entity_poly.entity_id
_entity_poly.type
_entity_poly.pdbx_seq_one_letter_code
_entity_poly.pdbx_strand_id
1 'polypeptide(L)'
;MTGMKMFKLWMVVMLLGLLPVVSEAQEEINNAINVQLEYLKKYPKDKEALRKVSFLYLNKADYDQAIFYGRQLFEIGYNERDYNGAVIYSHICLGQAHMMKGNVKEAYSHLGQARLIGESNKNDSALCSVYNGLGLYASNVQKDYYRSLTYFFKGVEAARRCHYDRLYS
;
A
#
# COMPACT_ATOMS: atom_id res chain seq x y z
N MET A 1 14.79 -21.54 -38.51
CA MET A 1 15.70 -20.78 -37.60
C MET A 1 15.50 -19.26 -37.61
N THR A 2 14.75 -18.67 -38.50
CA THR A 2 14.49 -17.20 -38.58
C THR A 2 13.46 -16.65 -37.62
N GLY A 3 12.38 -17.38 -37.32
CA GLY A 3 11.29 -16.90 -36.46
C GLY A 3 11.70 -16.66 -35.00
N MET A 4 12.54 -17.51 -34.41
CA MET A 4 12.99 -17.39 -33.03
C MET A 4 13.97 -16.21 -32.83
N LYS A 5 14.78 -15.87 -33.86
CA LYS A 5 15.65 -14.69 -33.82
C LYS A 5 14.85 -13.40 -33.94
N MET A 6 13.82 -13.36 -34.77
CA MET A 6 12.90 -12.24 -34.90
C MET A 6 12.09 -12.01 -33.61
N PHE A 7 11.58 -13.07 -32.97
CA PHE A 7 10.88 -12.99 -31.72
C PHE A 7 11.75 -12.43 -30.58
N LYS A 8 13.02 -12.89 -30.49
CA LYS A 8 13.98 -12.35 -29.52
C LYS A 8 14.28 -10.86 -29.76
N LEU A 9 14.45 -10.48 -31.02
CA LEU A 9 14.68 -9.09 -31.41
C LEU A 9 13.47 -8.21 -31.05
N TRP A 10 12.24 -8.70 -31.29
CA TRP A 10 11.00 -8.00 -30.95
C TRP A 10 10.82 -7.81 -29.43
N MET A 11 11.15 -8.85 -28.65
CA MET A 11 11.16 -8.74 -27.18
C MET A 11 12.18 -7.70 -26.68
N VAL A 12 13.37 -7.64 -27.26
CA VAL A 12 14.40 -6.65 -26.89
C VAL A 12 13.94 -5.23 -27.23
N VAL A 13 13.34 -5.02 -28.40
CA VAL A 13 12.79 -3.71 -28.80
C VAL A 13 11.64 -3.27 -27.89
N MET A 14 10.74 -4.19 -27.52
CA MET A 14 9.67 -3.92 -26.55
C MET A 14 10.22 -3.57 -25.16
N LEU A 15 11.24 -4.30 -24.69
CA LEU A 15 11.90 -4.02 -23.40
C LEU A 15 12.62 -2.65 -23.42
N LEU A 16 13.32 -2.33 -24.51
CA LEU A 16 13.99 -1.03 -24.67
C LEU A 16 13.00 0.14 -24.76
N GLY A 17 11.82 -0.07 -25.36
CA GLY A 17 10.76 0.93 -25.42
C GLY A 17 10.06 1.20 -24.07
N LEU A 18 10.12 0.25 -23.13
CA LEU A 18 9.55 0.40 -21.77
C LEU A 18 10.51 1.07 -20.78
N LEU A 19 11.82 1.05 -21.05
CA LEU A 19 12.85 1.60 -20.16
C LEU A 19 12.63 3.09 -19.82
N PRO A 20 12.34 4.00 -20.78
CA PRO A 20 12.14 5.41 -20.46
C PRO A 20 10.89 5.65 -19.58
N VAL A 21 9.80 4.93 -19.83
CA VAL A 21 8.55 5.05 -19.03
C VAL A 21 8.77 4.59 -17.59
N VAL A 22 9.51 3.50 -17.40
CA VAL A 22 9.84 3.00 -16.05
C VAL A 22 10.78 3.97 -15.33
N SER A 23 11.74 4.58 -16.03
CA SER A 23 12.65 5.56 -15.43
C SER A 23 11.94 6.84 -15.00
N GLU A 24 11.00 7.33 -15.82
CA GLU A 24 10.19 8.53 -15.53
C GLU A 24 9.29 8.31 -14.30
N ALA A 25 8.56 7.19 -14.25
CA ALA A 25 7.73 6.85 -13.09
C ALA A 25 8.56 6.71 -11.80
N GLN A 26 9.76 6.15 -11.88
CA GLN A 26 10.66 6.03 -10.75
C GLN A 26 11.19 7.39 -10.28
N GLU A 27 11.46 8.29 -11.20
CA GLU A 27 11.87 9.66 -10.90
C GLU A 27 10.76 10.45 -10.22
N GLU A 28 9.52 10.34 -10.68
CA GLU A 28 8.35 10.96 -10.05
C GLU A 28 8.17 10.49 -8.60
N ILE A 29 8.28 9.19 -8.34
CA ILE A 29 8.20 8.65 -6.97
C ILE A 29 9.33 9.20 -6.10
N ASN A 30 10.57 9.26 -6.61
CA ASN A 30 11.70 9.81 -5.86
C ASN A 30 11.50 11.29 -5.55
N ASN A 31 11.02 12.07 -6.48
CA ASN A 31 10.72 13.49 -6.29
C ASN A 31 9.61 13.67 -5.24
N ALA A 32 8.54 12.88 -5.31
CA ALA A 32 7.47 12.91 -4.31
C ALA A 32 7.98 12.55 -2.91
N ILE A 33 8.85 11.55 -2.78
CA ILE A 33 9.52 11.20 -1.51
C ILE A 33 10.33 12.39 -0.99
N ASN A 34 11.18 12.99 -1.81
CA ASN A 34 12.03 14.10 -1.40
C ASN A 34 11.21 15.29 -0.89
N VAL A 35 10.11 15.63 -1.55
CA VAL A 35 9.19 16.69 -1.10
C VAL A 35 8.65 16.40 0.30
N GLN A 36 8.21 15.17 0.58
CA GLN A 36 7.71 14.80 1.90
C GLN A 36 8.82 14.79 2.95
N LEU A 37 10.02 14.33 2.61
CA LEU A 37 11.15 14.31 3.54
C LEU A 37 11.61 15.73 3.91
N GLU A 38 11.67 16.66 2.95
CA GLU A 38 11.98 18.07 3.25
C GLU A 38 10.90 18.71 4.15
N TYR A 39 9.64 18.38 3.91
CA TYR A 39 8.54 18.83 4.76
C TYR A 39 8.67 18.26 6.19
N LEU A 40 8.98 16.96 6.33
CA LEU A 40 9.16 16.30 7.63
C LEU A 40 10.36 16.81 8.42
N LYS A 41 11.40 17.35 7.79
CA LYS A 41 12.49 18.04 8.51
C LYS A 41 11.96 19.22 9.34
N LYS A 42 10.97 19.92 8.84
CA LYS A 42 10.34 21.05 9.50
C LYS A 42 9.20 20.65 10.44
N TYR A 43 8.46 19.61 10.05
CA TYR A 43 7.28 19.13 10.78
C TYR A 43 7.37 17.61 11.01
N PRO A 44 8.26 17.14 11.92
CA PRO A 44 8.61 15.72 12.03
C PRO A 44 7.48 14.82 12.54
N LYS A 45 6.41 15.41 13.09
CA LYS A 45 5.24 14.68 13.62
C LYS A 45 3.99 14.84 12.75
N ASP A 46 4.12 15.41 11.55
CA ASP A 46 2.97 15.54 10.66
C ASP A 46 2.52 14.16 10.16
N LYS A 47 1.33 13.76 10.60
CA LYS A 47 0.78 12.43 10.32
C LYS A 47 0.49 12.20 8.84
N GLU A 48 0.04 13.23 8.14
CA GLU A 48 -0.27 13.09 6.72
C GLU A 48 1.01 12.96 5.88
N ALA A 49 2.06 13.70 6.20
CA ALA A 49 3.35 13.57 5.54
C ALA A 49 3.99 12.21 5.84
N LEU A 50 3.94 11.73 7.09
CA LEU A 50 4.39 10.39 7.46
C LEU A 50 3.62 9.29 6.74
N ARG A 51 2.30 9.42 6.62
CA ARG A 51 1.46 8.52 5.85
C ARG A 51 1.87 8.51 4.38
N LYS A 52 2.00 9.68 3.76
CA LYS A 52 2.40 9.79 2.34
C LYS A 52 3.76 9.16 2.09
N VAL A 53 4.78 9.52 2.88
CA VAL A 53 6.14 8.99 2.68
C VAL A 53 6.21 7.48 2.88
N SER A 54 5.49 6.93 3.85
CA SER A 54 5.46 5.48 4.09
C SER A 54 4.86 4.71 2.90
N PHE A 55 3.77 5.20 2.30
CA PHE A 55 3.17 4.59 1.12
C PHE A 55 3.98 4.83 -0.16
N LEU A 56 4.67 5.96 -0.29
CA LEU A 56 5.58 6.20 -1.42
C LEU A 56 6.76 5.21 -1.39
N TYR A 57 7.34 4.95 -0.22
CA TYR A 57 8.37 3.92 -0.09
C TYR A 57 7.85 2.50 -0.34
N LEU A 58 6.61 2.21 0.08
CA LEU A 58 5.95 0.94 -0.24
C LEU A 58 5.81 0.76 -1.76
N ASN A 59 5.37 1.80 -2.47
CA ASN A 59 5.23 1.80 -3.94
C ASN A 59 6.59 1.71 -4.65
N LYS A 60 7.64 2.30 -4.06
CA LYS A 60 9.01 2.20 -4.55
C LYS A 60 9.63 0.81 -4.32
N ALA A 61 8.94 -0.07 -3.59
CA ALA A 61 9.44 -1.37 -3.11
C ALA A 61 10.60 -1.26 -2.10
N ASP A 62 10.79 -0.11 -1.47
CA ASP A 62 11.70 0.08 -0.34
C ASP A 62 10.94 -0.20 0.97
N TYR A 63 10.75 -1.48 1.25
CA TYR A 63 9.91 -1.93 2.35
C TYR A 63 10.50 -1.60 3.72
N ASP A 64 11.81 -1.46 3.85
CA ASP A 64 12.45 -1.09 5.11
C ASP A 64 12.13 0.36 5.47
N GLN A 65 12.21 1.27 4.52
CA GLN A 65 11.80 2.66 4.72
C GLN A 65 10.29 2.78 4.92
N ALA A 66 9.48 2.01 4.20
CA ALA A 66 8.03 1.98 4.42
C ALA A 66 7.69 1.55 5.85
N ILE A 67 8.37 0.52 6.39
CA ILE A 67 8.20 0.08 7.78
C ILE A 67 8.67 1.14 8.76
N PHE A 68 9.81 1.79 8.51
CA PHE A 68 10.35 2.82 9.38
C PHE A 68 9.36 4.00 9.56
N TYR A 69 8.88 4.57 8.47
CA TYR A 69 7.92 5.68 8.53
C TYR A 69 6.52 5.22 8.98
N GLY A 70 6.10 4.01 8.63
CA GLY A 70 4.87 3.41 9.11
C GLY A 70 4.84 3.24 10.63
N ARG A 71 5.95 2.87 11.26
CA ARG A 71 6.08 2.78 12.72
C ARG A 71 6.02 4.16 13.39
N GLN A 72 6.68 5.17 12.82
CA GLN A 72 6.58 6.54 13.35
C GLN A 72 5.13 7.05 13.29
N LEU A 73 4.44 6.81 12.18
CA LEU A 73 3.02 7.15 12.05
C LEU A 73 2.18 6.44 13.10
N PHE A 74 2.45 5.15 13.35
CA PHE A 74 1.76 4.36 14.37
C PHE A 74 1.95 4.96 15.77
N GLU A 75 3.18 5.24 16.16
CA GLU A 75 3.52 5.77 17.49
C GLU A 75 2.81 7.10 17.77
N ILE A 76 2.85 8.01 16.79
CA ILE A 76 2.17 9.31 16.92
C ILE A 76 0.65 9.11 16.98
N GLY A 77 0.09 8.36 16.06
CA GLY A 77 -1.34 8.10 16.00
C GLY A 77 -1.88 7.40 17.25
N TYR A 78 -1.12 6.44 17.79
CA TYR A 78 -1.49 5.72 19.01
C TYR A 78 -1.50 6.65 20.23
N ASN A 79 -0.47 7.49 20.40
CA ASN A 79 -0.36 8.44 21.48
C ASN A 79 -1.46 9.52 21.42
N GLU A 80 -1.86 9.93 20.23
CA GLU A 80 -2.92 10.91 19.99
C GLU A 80 -4.32 10.28 19.91
N ARG A 81 -4.44 8.95 20.02
CA ARG A 81 -5.68 8.17 19.87
C ARG A 81 -6.37 8.35 18.51
N ASP A 82 -5.57 8.61 17.47
CA ASP A 82 -6.05 8.77 16.11
C ASP A 82 -6.18 7.39 15.41
N TYR A 83 -7.10 6.58 15.92
CA TYR A 83 -7.28 5.21 15.44
C TYR A 83 -7.84 5.15 14.01
N ASN A 84 -8.72 6.09 13.66
CA ASN A 84 -9.38 6.13 12.35
C ASN A 84 -8.54 6.81 11.26
N GLY A 85 -7.47 7.51 11.65
CA GLY A 85 -6.50 8.16 10.76
C GLY A 85 -5.15 7.44 10.80
N ALA A 86 -4.22 7.97 11.60
CA ALA A 86 -2.83 7.52 11.60
C ALA A 86 -2.66 6.03 11.93
N VAL A 87 -3.37 5.51 12.95
CA VAL A 87 -3.19 4.11 13.39
C VAL A 87 -3.64 3.11 12.32
N ILE A 88 -4.81 3.30 11.71
CA ILE A 88 -5.29 2.35 10.70
C ILE A 88 -4.41 2.36 9.45
N TYR A 89 -3.99 3.53 8.97
CA TYR A 89 -3.13 3.61 7.78
C TYR A 89 -1.71 3.13 8.04
N SER A 90 -1.18 3.29 9.26
CA SER A 90 0.10 2.68 9.64
C SER A 90 0.02 1.15 9.61
N HIS A 91 -1.05 0.55 10.15
CA HIS A 91 -1.26 -0.89 10.09
C HIS A 91 -1.41 -1.41 8.65
N ILE A 92 -2.09 -0.67 7.76
CA ILE A 92 -2.18 -1.02 6.34
C ILE A 92 -0.78 -1.05 5.71
N CYS A 93 -0.01 0.02 5.87
CA CYS A 93 1.35 0.13 5.32
C CYS A 93 2.27 -0.98 5.86
N LEU A 94 2.30 -1.16 7.19
CA LEU A 94 3.12 -2.20 7.84
C LEU A 94 2.73 -3.60 7.37
N GLY A 95 1.43 -3.89 7.29
CA GLY A 95 0.93 -5.18 6.83
C GLY A 95 1.35 -5.50 5.40
N GLN A 96 1.23 -4.53 4.50
CA GLN A 96 1.64 -4.70 3.10
C GLN A 96 3.17 -4.82 2.96
N ALA A 97 3.94 -3.98 3.66
CA ALA A 97 5.40 -4.04 3.62
C ALA A 97 5.94 -5.37 4.18
N HIS A 98 5.40 -5.83 5.32
CA HIS A 98 5.77 -7.15 5.87
C HIS A 98 5.38 -8.30 4.94
N MET A 99 4.23 -8.24 4.28
CA MET A 99 3.82 -9.24 3.29
C MET A 99 4.82 -9.32 2.13
N MET A 100 5.25 -8.19 1.60
CA MET A 100 6.22 -8.13 0.49
C MET A 100 7.62 -8.60 0.91
N LYS A 101 7.98 -8.47 2.20
CA LYS A 101 9.21 -9.03 2.77
C LYS A 101 9.12 -10.52 3.13
N GLY A 102 7.95 -11.14 3.00
CA GLY A 102 7.73 -12.53 3.39
C GLY A 102 7.51 -12.74 4.90
N ASN A 103 7.38 -11.68 5.68
CA ASN A 103 7.09 -11.72 7.11
C ASN A 103 5.58 -11.96 7.33
N VAL A 104 5.17 -13.19 7.10
CA VAL A 104 3.75 -13.59 6.96
C VAL A 104 2.93 -13.35 8.23
N LYS A 105 3.51 -13.62 9.41
CA LYS A 105 2.81 -13.47 10.70
C LYS A 105 2.55 -12.00 11.01
N GLU A 106 3.55 -11.17 10.85
CA GLU A 106 3.48 -9.72 11.05
C GLU A 106 2.49 -9.09 10.06
N ALA A 107 2.55 -9.50 8.80
CA ALA A 107 1.62 -9.03 7.77
C ALA A 107 0.17 -9.30 8.15
N TYR A 108 -0.14 -10.54 8.56
CA TYR A 108 -1.50 -10.92 8.96
C TYR A 108 -1.97 -10.17 10.21
N SER A 109 -1.08 -10.02 11.21
CA SER A 109 -1.37 -9.28 12.43
C SER A 109 -1.75 -7.83 12.13
N HIS A 110 -0.93 -7.13 11.36
CA HIS A 110 -1.19 -5.73 11.01
C HIS A 110 -2.45 -5.56 10.15
N LEU A 111 -2.65 -6.37 9.11
CA LEU A 111 -3.85 -6.32 8.28
C LEU A 111 -5.12 -6.66 9.09
N GLY A 112 -5.01 -7.60 10.04
CA GLY A 112 -6.09 -7.95 10.97
C GLY A 112 -6.48 -6.78 11.87
N GLN A 113 -5.51 -6.07 12.46
CA GLN A 113 -5.76 -4.88 13.27
C GLN A 113 -6.40 -3.75 12.44
N ALA A 114 -5.87 -3.48 11.25
CA ALA A 114 -6.45 -2.50 10.34
C ALA A 114 -7.92 -2.83 10.01
N ARG A 115 -8.23 -4.12 9.78
CA ARG A 115 -9.61 -4.57 9.52
C ARG A 115 -10.52 -4.28 10.71
N LEU A 116 -10.13 -4.68 11.93
CA LEU A 116 -10.92 -4.45 13.13
C LEU A 116 -11.21 -2.96 13.36
N ILE A 117 -10.20 -2.11 13.21
CA ILE A 117 -10.35 -0.66 13.34
C ILE A 117 -11.29 -0.12 12.26
N GLY A 118 -11.08 -0.51 11.01
CA GLY A 118 -11.88 -0.04 9.87
C GLY A 118 -13.34 -0.45 9.96
N GLU A 119 -13.62 -1.71 10.34
CA GLU A 119 -14.98 -2.22 10.52
C GLU A 119 -15.69 -1.51 11.70
N SER A 120 -14.99 -1.31 12.84
CA SER A 120 -15.56 -0.64 14.02
C SER A 120 -15.90 0.83 13.74
N ASN A 121 -15.07 1.53 12.96
CA ASN A 121 -15.26 2.95 12.67
C ASN A 121 -15.99 3.21 11.34
N LYS A 122 -16.41 2.16 10.63
CA LYS A 122 -17.04 2.25 9.30
C LYS A 122 -16.20 3.06 8.31
N ASN A 123 -14.85 2.88 8.37
CA ASN A 123 -13.92 3.58 7.49
C ASN A 123 -13.79 2.85 6.14
N ASP A 124 -14.75 3.06 5.26
CA ASP A 124 -14.81 2.39 3.96
C ASP A 124 -13.59 2.71 3.07
N SER A 125 -13.03 3.91 3.19
CA SER A 125 -11.80 4.29 2.46
C SER A 125 -10.60 3.41 2.87
N ALA A 126 -10.39 3.21 4.17
CA ALA A 126 -9.33 2.33 4.67
C ALA A 126 -9.65 0.85 4.39
N LEU A 127 -10.92 0.43 4.57
CA LEU A 127 -11.36 -0.95 4.35
C LEU A 127 -11.14 -1.43 2.92
N CYS A 128 -11.23 -0.55 1.94
CA CYS A 128 -10.88 -0.88 0.55
C CYS A 128 -9.42 -1.42 0.46
N SER A 129 -8.46 -0.70 1.04
CA SER A 129 -7.05 -1.10 1.05
C SER A 129 -6.78 -2.33 1.92
N VAL A 130 -7.45 -2.42 3.07
CA VAL A 130 -7.36 -3.56 3.99
C VAL A 130 -7.82 -4.85 3.33
N TYR A 131 -9.00 -4.85 2.71
CA TYR A 131 -9.52 -6.05 2.06
C TYR A 131 -8.71 -6.46 0.82
N ASN A 132 -8.15 -5.48 0.09
CA ASN A 132 -7.19 -5.79 -0.97
C ASN A 132 -5.96 -6.51 -0.41
N GLY A 133 -5.35 -5.99 0.66
CA GLY A 133 -4.21 -6.64 1.33
C GLY A 133 -4.52 -8.04 1.85
N LEU A 134 -5.68 -8.25 2.49
CA LEU A 134 -6.13 -9.55 2.97
C LEU A 134 -6.44 -10.53 1.83
N GLY A 135 -6.97 -10.04 0.71
CA GLY A 135 -7.19 -10.82 -0.50
C GLY A 135 -5.88 -11.34 -1.09
N LEU A 136 -4.89 -10.46 -1.22
CA LEU A 136 -3.54 -10.84 -1.67
C LEU A 136 -2.87 -11.82 -0.70
N TYR A 137 -3.03 -11.61 0.61
CA TYR A 137 -2.54 -12.55 1.62
C TYR A 137 -3.17 -13.95 1.46
N ALA A 138 -4.48 -14.01 1.33
CA ALA A 138 -5.21 -15.27 1.17
C ALA A 138 -4.78 -16.01 -0.11
N SER A 139 -4.61 -15.32 -1.23
CA SER A 139 -4.19 -15.95 -2.50
C SER A 139 -2.72 -16.35 -2.49
N ASN A 140 -1.81 -15.47 -2.07
CA ASN A 140 -0.37 -15.67 -2.25
C ASN A 140 0.24 -16.55 -1.16
N VAL A 141 -0.25 -16.41 0.07
CA VAL A 141 0.30 -17.10 1.24
C VAL A 141 -0.50 -18.36 1.58
N GLN A 142 -1.82 -18.22 1.73
CA GLN A 142 -2.67 -19.33 2.16
C GLN A 142 -3.10 -20.24 1.00
N LYS A 143 -3.00 -19.77 -0.26
CA LYS A 143 -3.52 -20.44 -1.47
C LYS A 143 -5.03 -20.69 -1.39
N ASP A 144 -5.73 -19.89 -0.58
CA ASP A 144 -7.19 -19.91 -0.42
C ASP A 144 -7.83 -18.89 -1.37
N TYR A 145 -8.08 -19.31 -2.60
CA TYR A 145 -8.62 -18.45 -3.64
C TYR A 145 -10.07 -18.05 -3.38
N TYR A 146 -10.85 -18.88 -2.69
CA TYR A 146 -12.23 -18.55 -2.33
C TYR A 146 -12.26 -17.39 -1.32
N ARG A 147 -11.44 -17.49 -0.27
CA ARG A 147 -11.29 -16.40 0.73
C ARG A 147 -10.71 -15.13 0.11
N SER A 148 -9.75 -15.28 -0.80
CA SER A 148 -9.18 -14.16 -1.55
C SER A 148 -10.27 -13.41 -2.32
N LEU A 149 -11.09 -14.12 -3.09
CA LEU A 149 -12.19 -13.55 -3.85
C LEU A 149 -13.22 -12.85 -2.94
N THR A 150 -13.55 -13.47 -1.79
CA THR A 150 -14.44 -12.88 -0.78
C THR A 150 -13.92 -11.54 -0.27
N TYR A 151 -12.61 -11.44 0.00
CA TYR A 151 -12.00 -10.17 0.42
C TYR A 151 -12.01 -9.13 -0.70
N PHE A 152 -11.68 -9.51 -1.94
CA PHE A 152 -11.74 -8.56 -3.05
C PHE A 152 -13.15 -8.00 -3.28
N PHE A 153 -14.19 -8.83 -3.18
CA PHE A 153 -15.57 -8.34 -3.25
C PHE A 153 -15.90 -7.35 -2.13
N LYS A 154 -15.50 -7.64 -0.88
CA LYS A 154 -15.66 -6.69 0.24
C LYS A 154 -14.92 -5.37 -0.01
N GLY A 155 -13.73 -5.43 -0.61
CA GLY A 155 -12.98 -4.23 -1.01
C GLY A 155 -13.73 -3.39 -2.05
N VAL A 156 -14.30 -4.03 -3.07
CA VAL A 156 -15.13 -3.35 -4.09
C VAL A 156 -16.37 -2.72 -3.46
N GLU A 157 -17.05 -3.39 -2.55
CA GLU A 157 -18.20 -2.83 -1.83
C GLU A 157 -17.81 -1.62 -0.96
N ALA A 158 -16.71 -1.70 -0.23
CA ALA A 158 -16.19 -0.58 0.54
C ALA A 158 -15.84 0.62 -0.36
N ALA A 159 -15.18 0.38 -1.49
CA ALA A 159 -14.87 1.43 -2.47
C ALA A 159 -16.15 2.08 -3.02
N ARG A 160 -17.19 1.30 -3.28
CA ARG A 160 -18.49 1.81 -3.75
C ARG A 160 -19.14 2.71 -2.70
N ARG A 161 -19.21 2.28 -1.42
CA ARG A 161 -19.75 3.10 -0.34
C ARG A 161 -18.97 4.39 -0.16
N CYS A 162 -17.64 4.32 -0.10
CA CYS A 162 -16.79 5.50 -0.01
C CYS A 162 -16.99 6.49 -1.19
N HIS A 163 -17.29 6.00 -2.38
CA HIS A 163 -17.58 6.85 -3.53
C HIS A 163 -18.95 7.54 -3.40
N TYR A 164 -19.98 6.80 -2.95
CA TYR A 164 -21.32 7.35 -2.70
C TYR A 164 -21.26 8.46 -1.63
N ASP A 165 -20.61 8.23 -0.50
CA ASP A 165 -20.52 9.20 0.57
C ASP A 165 -19.87 10.52 0.10
N ARG A 166 -18.87 10.46 -0.79
CA ARG A 166 -18.24 11.65 -1.36
C ARG A 166 -19.08 12.41 -2.37
N LEU A 167 -20.06 11.79 -3.00
CA LEU A 167 -20.94 12.44 -3.97
C LEU A 167 -22.14 13.13 -3.31
N TYR A 168 -22.52 12.70 -2.09
CA TYR A 168 -23.73 13.15 -1.40
C TYR A 168 -23.46 13.85 -0.07
N SER A 169 -22.20 14.08 0.30
CA SER A 169 -21.74 14.88 1.46
C SER A 169 -21.34 16.28 1.03
#